data_82cc7f7a932cf2e304bc907254edd78a
#
_entry.id   82cc7f7a932cf2e304bc907254edd78a
#
_cell.length_a   1.000
_cell.length_b   1.000
_cell.length_c   1.000
_cell.angle_alpha   90.00
_cell.angle_beta   90.00
_cell.angle_gamma   90.00
#
_symmetry.space_group_name_H-M   'P 1'
#
loop_
_entity.id
_entity.type
_entity.pdbx_description
1 polymer ?
#
loop_
_entity_poly.entity_id
_entity_poly.type
_entity_poly.pdbx_seq_one_letter_code
_entity_poly.pdbx_strand_id
1 'polypeptide(L)'
;MIEQDDRLLRAAIVKRSGKTLLQVAAGSNHVHFVQELLKKLDPHDLELKDKNKNNAFCSAAASGNMKIADMMIKKNGELPKKRGGVGMTPLYLAALQGKNGMTRHLFPMTSDILDEEDERFIFFLLLQNGLYDLALQMLEENEGLASAQNDENETGLHILARKPADFTHQGPWNLRNLVMGSSVTPLIKLVRKLWNILVMNHTETKVWELISLPTQITFDATKLGNFKFVAELMRADPDLMWEVDAENRSIIHIAVLHRNSSIFNLIHEIGATKDLIVTFEDHEKNNMLHHAAKLAPSAQLKRISGPALQMTHELLWFQEVEKIMLPSYKELKNCDGKTPHALFTEEHKDLLTEAASWTKNTAKNCMLVSTLIATGVFAATFNLPGGRNSTTGTPTYLTQPLFLTFAISDAIALISSSASILMFLSILDSSYAEDNYFRSLPFKLLFGLIAQFVSITSMMIAFGVSFFITYYHGSNWVPIFISVLAFLPIPFFTLILFPLSTDIIHSSYFCLTLFRSRKRLLC
;
A
#
# COMPACT_ATOMS: atom_id res chain seq x y z
N MET A 1 -36.51 29.31 27.34
CA MET A 1 -35.66 29.11 28.53
C MET A 1 -34.39 29.98 28.53
N ILE A 2 -33.68 30.14 27.39
CA ILE A 2 -32.49 31.03 27.28
C ILE A 2 -32.85 32.53 27.20
N GLU A 3 -34.08 32.87 26.90
CA GLU A 3 -34.55 34.26 26.79
C GLU A 3 -34.92 34.89 28.17
N GLN A 4 -34.95 34.11 29.23
CA GLN A 4 -35.45 34.54 30.53
C GLN A 4 -34.39 34.72 31.60
N ASP A 5 -33.14 34.23 31.44
CA ASP A 5 -32.09 34.40 32.46
C ASP A 5 -30.68 34.41 31.83
N ASP A 6 -30.10 35.60 31.69
CA ASP A 6 -28.72 35.82 31.19
C ASP A 6 -27.64 35.14 32.06
N ARG A 7 -27.96 34.77 33.31
CA ARG A 7 -27.04 34.06 34.21
C ARG A 7 -26.76 32.64 33.71
N LEU A 8 -27.72 31.99 33.00
CA LEU A 8 -27.56 30.64 32.46
C LEU A 8 -26.54 30.57 31.32
N LEU A 9 -26.31 31.68 30.60
CA LEU A 9 -25.34 31.76 29.52
C LEU A 9 -23.88 31.60 30.01
N ARG A 10 -23.63 32.08 31.26
CA ARG A 10 -22.31 32.03 31.91
C ARG A 10 -22.19 30.87 32.90
N ALA A 11 -23.28 30.20 33.23
CA ALA A 11 -23.30 29.11 34.20
C ALA A 11 -22.64 27.83 33.65
N ALA A 12 -21.99 27.08 34.52
CA ALA A 12 -21.53 25.74 34.24
C ALA A 12 -22.72 24.77 34.15
N ILE A 13 -23.08 24.34 32.95
CA ILE A 13 -24.20 23.42 32.69
C ILE A 13 -23.83 21.95 32.90
N VAL A 14 -22.57 21.59 32.76
CA VAL A 14 -22.08 20.23 32.98
C VAL A 14 -21.42 20.16 34.34
N LYS A 15 -22.15 19.67 35.37
CA LYS A 15 -21.68 19.63 36.78
C LYS A 15 -20.31 18.97 36.97
N ARG A 16 -20.01 17.90 36.21
CA ARG A 16 -18.76 17.14 36.35
C ARG A 16 -17.56 17.90 35.80
N SER A 17 -17.64 18.42 34.60
CA SER A 17 -16.54 19.12 33.90
C SER A 17 -16.54 20.64 34.11
N GLY A 18 -17.63 21.23 34.58
CA GLY A 18 -17.77 22.67 34.71
C GLY A 18 -17.89 23.43 33.41
N LYS A 19 -18.23 22.74 32.30
CA LYS A 19 -18.36 23.36 30.97
C LYS A 19 -19.56 24.29 30.88
N THR A 20 -19.36 25.45 30.27
CA THR A 20 -20.42 26.39 29.91
C THR A 20 -21.19 25.91 28.67
N LEU A 21 -22.34 26.52 28.41
CA LEU A 21 -23.16 26.24 27.22
C LEU A 21 -22.37 26.44 25.92
N LEU A 22 -21.58 27.52 25.85
CA LEU A 22 -20.75 27.82 24.67
C LEU A 22 -19.66 26.77 24.47
N GLN A 23 -19.01 26.28 25.54
CA GLN A 23 -17.99 25.24 25.43
C GLN A 23 -18.55 23.91 24.89
N VAL A 24 -19.74 23.54 25.38
CA VAL A 24 -20.43 22.32 24.89
C VAL A 24 -20.83 22.48 23.42
N ALA A 25 -21.46 23.60 23.07
CA ALA A 25 -21.92 23.87 21.72
C ALA A 25 -20.76 23.92 20.70
N ALA A 26 -19.65 24.56 21.08
CA ALA A 26 -18.44 24.63 20.25
C ALA A 26 -17.80 23.26 20.05
N GLY A 27 -17.68 22.47 21.13
CA GLY A 27 -17.14 21.11 21.06
C GLY A 27 -18.01 20.12 20.27
N SER A 28 -19.34 20.36 20.23
CA SER A 28 -20.31 19.52 19.50
C SER A 28 -20.62 20.02 18.10
N ASN A 29 -19.89 21.01 17.59
CA ASN A 29 -20.03 21.57 16.23
C ASN A 29 -21.42 22.19 15.90
N HIS A 30 -22.16 22.70 16.87
CA HIS A 30 -23.47 23.34 16.67
C HIS A 30 -23.34 24.81 16.22
N VAL A 31 -22.95 25.01 14.94
CA VAL A 31 -22.59 26.31 14.36
C VAL A 31 -23.68 27.37 14.58
N HIS A 32 -24.93 27.06 14.25
CA HIS A 32 -26.05 28.01 14.36
C HIS A 32 -26.31 28.39 15.82
N PHE A 33 -26.23 27.43 16.72
CA PHE A 33 -26.44 27.69 18.14
C PHE A 33 -25.30 28.54 18.74
N VAL A 34 -24.05 28.28 18.35
CA VAL A 34 -22.90 29.11 18.72
C VAL A 34 -23.08 30.54 18.21
N GLN A 35 -23.57 30.72 16.97
CA GLN A 35 -23.81 32.04 16.38
C GLN A 35 -24.83 32.83 17.21
N GLU A 36 -25.92 32.23 17.63
CA GLU A 36 -26.93 32.90 18.49
C GLU A 36 -26.40 33.21 19.88
N LEU A 37 -25.61 32.31 20.48
CA LEU A 37 -24.95 32.56 21.75
C LEU A 37 -23.98 33.74 21.67
N LEU A 38 -23.18 33.80 20.62
CA LEU A 38 -22.20 34.87 20.43
C LEU A 38 -22.85 36.28 20.31
N LYS A 39 -24.11 36.39 19.89
CA LYS A 39 -24.83 37.68 19.85
C LYS A 39 -25.11 38.21 21.25
N LYS A 40 -25.26 37.34 22.25
CA LYS A 40 -25.66 37.66 23.61
C LYS A 40 -24.49 37.71 24.62
N LEU A 41 -23.35 37.10 24.28
CA LEU A 41 -22.17 37.02 25.15
C LEU A 41 -21.21 38.17 24.87
N ASP A 42 -20.54 38.67 25.92
CA ASP A 42 -19.46 39.63 25.79
C ASP A 42 -18.13 38.98 25.42
N PRO A 43 -17.15 39.73 24.86
CA PRO A 43 -15.82 39.17 24.50
C PRO A 43 -15.13 38.46 25.68
N HIS A 44 -15.29 38.93 26.91
CA HIS A 44 -14.72 38.33 28.11
C HIS A 44 -15.39 37.00 28.50
N ASP A 45 -16.67 36.81 28.17
CA ASP A 45 -17.39 35.58 28.47
C ASP A 45 -16.81 34.37 27.70
N LEU A 46 -16.15 34.61 26.55
CA LEU A 46 -15.50 33.58 25.76
C LEU A 46 -14.24 33.03 26.45
N GLU A 47 -13.68 33.76 27.41
CA GLU A 47 -12.51 33.36 28.20
C GLU A 47 -12.85 32.52 29.44
N LEU A 48 -14.13 32.32 29.75
CA LEU A 48 -14.57 31.50 30.88
C LEU A 48 -13.99 30.07 30.77
N LYS A 49 -13.34 29.64 31.86
CA LYS A 49 -12.64 28.36 31.91
C LYS A 49 -13.47 27.29 32.61
N ASP A 50 -13.44 26.08 32.10
CA ASP A 50 -13.99 24.89 32.74
C ASP A 50 -13.07 24.39 33.88
N LYS A 51 -13.43 23.28 34.53
CA LYS A 51 -12.61 22.69 35.60
C LYS A 51 -11.24 22.21 35.10
N ASN A 52 -11.12 21.92 33.80
CA ASN A 52 -9.86 21.59 33.18
C ASN A 52 -9.09 22.82 32.71
N LYS A 53 -9.53 24.03 33.09
CA LYS A 53 -8.98 25.33 32.67
C LYS A 53 -9.04 25.62 31.16
N ASN A 54 -9.84 24.88 30.37
CA ASN A 54 -10.07 25.15 28.97
C ASN A 54 -11.18 26.19 28.80
N ASN A 55 -11.01 27.09 27.83
CA ASN A 55 -12.05 28.02 27.40
C ASN A 55 -12.87 27.43 26.21
N ALA A 56 -13.87 28.17 25.75
CA ALA A 56 -14.72 27.72 24.66
C ALA A 56 -13.95 27.61 23.31
N PHE A 57 -12.94 28.46 23.13
CA PHE A 57 -12.12 28.43 21.92
C PHE A 57 -11.23 27.18 21.87
N CYS A 58 -10.71 26.71 23.01
CA CYS A 58 -10.00 25.41 23.08
C CYS A 58 -10.90 24.25 22.61
N SER A 59 -12.19 24.28 22.98
CA SER A 59 -13.15 23.27 22.51
C SER A 59 -13.44 23.38 21.01
N ALA A 60 -13.51 24.59 20.46
CA ALA A 60 -13.65 24.84 19.02
C ALA A 60 -12.42 24.37 18.24
N ALA A 61 -11.22 24.68 18.74
CA ALA A 61 -9.96 24.24 18.13
C ALA A 61 -9.84 22.71 18.10
N ALA A 62 -10.14 22.04 19.21
CA ALA A 62 -10.14 20.58 19.31
C ALA A 62 -11.21 19.92 18.40
N SER A 63 -12.37 20.55 18.18
CA SER A 63 -13.40 20.05 17.27
C SER A 63 -13.05 20.24 15.80
N GLY A 64 -12.19 21.23 15.49
CA GLY A 64 -11.74 21.53 14.12
C GLY A 64 -12.73 22.33 13.29
N ASN A 65 -13.75 22.95 13.89
CA ASN A 65 -14.75 23.71 13.16
C ASN A 65 -14.30 25.14 12.88
N MET A 66 -13.83 25.39 11.66
CA MET A 66 -13.32 26.69 11.21
C MET A 66 -14.35 27.81 11.36
N LYS A 67 -15.63 27.56 11.01
CA LYS A 67 -16.69 28.58 11.09
C LYS A 67 -16.91 29.06 12.53
N ILE A 68 -16.89 28.15 13.50
CA ILE A 68 -17.02 28.48 14.91
C ILE A 68 -15.80 29.26 15.39
N ALA A 69 -14.59 28.83 15.03
CA ALA A 69 -13.36 29.52 15.38
C ALA A 69 -13.34 30.94 14.84
N ASP A 70 -13.66 31.15 13.56
CA ASP A 70 -13.70 32.47 12.91
C ASP A 70 -14.70 33.42 13.57
N MET A 71 -15.89 32.92 13.93
CA MET A 71 -16.89 33.72 14.65
C MET A 71 -16.40 34.15 16.03
N MET A 72 -15.70 33.25 16.73
CA MET A 72 -15.13 33.55 18.05
C MET A 72 -13.94 34.51 17.96
N ILE A 73 -13.04 34.34 16.97
CA ILE A 73 -11.91 35.25 16.74
C ILE A 73 -12.39 36.66 16.37
N LYS A 74 -13.43 36.79 15.53
CA LYS A 74 -14.04 38.07 15.18
C LYS A 74 -14.58 38.82 16.42
N LYS A 75 -15.02 38.07 17.43
CA LYS A 75 -15.54 38.66 18.68
C LYS A 75 -14.44 38.98 19.69
N ASN A 76 -13.43 38.12 19.78
CA ASN A 76 -12.27 38.30 20.65
C ASN A 76 -11.03 37.75 19.95
N GLY A 77 -10.22 38.65 19.35
CA GLY A 77 -9.02 38.30 18.58
C GLY A 77 -7.89 37.68 19.39
N GLU A 78 -7.92 37.80 20.74
CA GLU A 78 -6.89 37.23 21.60
C GLU A 78 -7.10 35.75 21.93
N LEU A 79 -8.23 35.16 21.57
CA LEU A 79 -8.56 33.76 21.91
C LEU A 79 -7.55 32.74 21.39
N PRO A 80 -6.99 32.85 20.15
CA PRO A 80 -5.95 31.94 19.68
C PRO A 80 -4.72 31.87 20.58
N LYS A 81 -4.40 32.99 21.28
CA LYS A 81 -3.24 33.14 22.16
C LYS A 81 -3.50 32.73 23.61
N LYS A 82 -4.77 32.51 23.96
CA LYS A 82 -5.15 32.17 25.37
C LYS A 82 -4.91 30.69 25.65
N ARG A 83 -3.97 30.41 26.53
CA ARG A 83 -3.66 29.05 26.97
C ARG A 83 -4.81 28.42 27.77
N GLY A 84 -5.09 27.16 27.47
CA GLY A 84 -6.09 26.33 28.12
C GLY A 84 -5.54 25.53 29.31
N GLY A 85 -6.11 24.34 29.52
CA GLY A 85 -5.68 23.40 30.55
C GLY A 85 -4.26 22.90 30.34
N VAL A 86 -3.55 22.69 31.43
CA VAL A 86 -2.13 22.27 31.46
C VAL A 86 -1.22 23.23 30.68
N GLY A 87 -1.65 24.48 30.47
CA GLY A 87 -0.87 25.46 29.71
C GLY A 87 -0.93 25.32 28.19
N MET A 88 -1.67 24.36 27.66
CA MET A 88 -1.71 24.06 26.22
C MET A 88 -2.36 25.17 25.41
N THR A 89 -1.78 25.49 24.24
CA THR A 89 -2.37 26.45 23.29
C THR A 89 -3.52 25.83 22.52
N PRO A 90 -4.48 26.63 21.99
CA PRO A 90 -5.50 26.11 21.06
C PRO A 90 -4.90 25.44 19.82
N LEU A 91 -3.76 25.94 19.32
CA LEU A 91 -2.99 25.33 18.23
C LEU A 91 -2.53 23.91 18.58
N TYR A 92 -1.96 23.73 19.77
CA TYR A 92 -1.54 22.41 20.26
C TYR A 92 -2.73 21.44 20.28
N LEU A 93 -3.89 21.86 20.81
CA LEU A 93 -5.09 21.02 20.89
C LEU A 93 -5.62 20.64 19.49
N ALA A 94 -5.58 21.57 18.54
CA ALA A 94 -5.97 21.30 17.16
C ALA A 94 -5.02 20.27 16.50
N ALA A 95 -3.71 20.43 16.69
CA ALA A 95 -2.70 19.52 16.18
C ALA A 95 -2.82 18.12 16.82
N LEU A 96 -2.98 18.07 18.16
CA LEU A 96 -3.15 16.81 18.91
C LEU A 96 -4.36 15.99 18.41
N GLN A 97 -5.45 16.68 18.05
CA GLN A 97 -6.67 16.04 17.53
C GLN A 97 -6.64 15.80 16.01
N GLY A 98 -5.52 16.06 15.36
CA GLY A 98 -5.35 15.86 13.90
C GLY A 98 -6.26 16.78 13.06
N LYS A 99 -6.61 17.96 13.59
CA LYS A 99 -7.46 18.93 12.86
C LYS A 99 -6.62 19.80 11.92
N ASN A 100 -6.08 19.21 10.85
CA ASN A 100 -5.10 19.83 9.96
C ASN A 100 -5.52 21.20 9.42
N GLY A 101 -6.80 21.40 9.05
CA GLY A 101 -7.32 22.70 8.63
C GLY A 101 -7.23 23.76 9.71
N MET A 102 -7.64 23.40 10.92
CA MET A 102 -7.60 24.29 12.11
C MET A 102 -6.15 24.59 12.50
N THR A 103 -5.27 23.60 12.47
CA THR A 103 -3.83 23.77 12.76
C THR A 103 -3.20 24.78 11.81
N ARG A 104 -3.46 24.66 10.48
CA ARG A 104 -2.98 25.64 9.47
C ARG A 104 -3.52 27.05 9.70
N HIS A 105 -4.76 27.14 10.14
CA HIS A 105 -5.41 28.44 10.40
C HIS A 105 -4.86 29.14 11.64
N LEU A 106 -4.62 28.38 12.73
CA LEU A 106 -4.14 28.92 13.99
C LEU A 106 -2.63 29.19 14.02
N PHE A 107 -1.85 28.44 13.25
CA PHE A 107 -0.38 28.53 13.26
C PHE A 107 0.15 29.96 13.11
N PRO A 108 -0.24 30.75 12.08
CA PRO A 108 0.28 32.11 11.90
C PRO A 108 -0.19 33.09 12.98
N MET A 109 -1.22 32.73 13.77
CA MET A 109 -1.78 33.59 14.81
C MET A 109 -1.16 33.35 16.19
N THR A 110 -0.40 32.26 16.35
CA THR A 110 0.08 31.79 17.65
C THR A 110 1.58 31.51 17.70
N SER A 111 2.27 31.53 16.56
CA SER A 111 3.72 31.26 16.49
C SER A 111 4.56 32.18 17.38
N ASP A 112 4.13 33.43 17.57
CA ASP A 112 4.81 34.44 18.39
C ASP A 112 4.76 34.24 19.91
N ILE A 113 3.90 33.34 20.41
CA ILE A 113 3.69 33.10 21.85
C ILE A 113 4.15 31.69 22.28
N LEU A 114 4.67 30.89 21.36
CA LEU A 114 5.15 29.53 21.66
C LEU A 114 6.46 29.61 22.44
N ASP A 115 6.57 28.83 23.51
CA ASP A 115 7.84 28.57 24.20
C ASP A 115 8.55 27.35 23.58
N GLU A 116 9.80 27.10 23.94
CA GLU A 116 10.62 25.99 23.38
C GLU A 116 9.95 24.62 23.56
N GLU A 117 9.21 24.42 24.64
CA GLU A 117 8.50 23.17 24.91
C GLU A 117 7.27 23.03 24.00
N ASP A 118 6.50 24.10 23.81
CA ASP A 118 5.39 24.14 22.86
C ASP A 118 5.86 23.89 21.44
N GLU A 119 6.94 24.57 21.02
CA GLU A 119 7.53 24.38 19.68
C GLU A 119 7.92 22.92 19.45
N ARG A 120 8.61 22.32 20.41
CA ARG A 120 8.99 20.91 20.38
C ARG A 120 7.78 20.00 20.19
N PHE A 121 6.77 20.11 21.04
CA PHE A 121 5.58 19.26 20.95
C PHE A 121 4.80 19.48 19.67
N ILE A 122 4.58 20.74 19.28
CA ILE A 122 3.85 21.06 18.04
C ILE A 122 4.61 20.54 16.83
N PHE A 123 5.93 20.69 16.78
CA PHE A 123 6.77 20.17 15.70
C PHE A 123 6.56 18.67 15.49
N PHE A 124 6.61 17.87 16.55
CA PHE A 124 6.37 16.43 16.46
C PHE A 124 4.94 16.10 16.03
N LEU A 125 3.94 16.84 16.50
CA LEU A 125 2.55 16.67 16.06
C LEU A 125 2.36 17.03 14.58
N LEU A 126 3.03 18.07 14.07
CA LEU A 126 3.01 18.41 12.65
C LEU A 126 3.60 17.29 11.80
N LEU A 127 4.73 16.69 12.23
CA LEU A 127 5.32 15.53 11.57
C LEU A 127 4.36 14.34 11.57
N GLN A 128 3.71 14.04 12.71
CA GLN A 128 2.76 12.95 12.83
C GLN A 128 1.52 13.13 11.95
N ASN A 129 1.03 14.37 11.82
CA ASN A 129 -0.15 14.70 11.03
C ASN A 129 0.12 14.96 9.53
N GLY A 130 1.39 14.90 9.09
CA GLY A 130 1.75 15.12 7.70
C GLY A 130 1.73 16.59 7.26
N LEU A 131 1.84 17.53 8.19
CA LEU A 131 1.89 18.98 7.92
C LEU A 131 3.33 19.45 7.73
N TYR A 132 4.03 18.86 6.75
CA TYR A 132 5.47 19.04 6.52
C TYR A 132 5.88 20.46 6.10
N ASP A 133 4.98 21.20 5.48
CA ASP A 133 5.20 22.62 5.13
C ASP A 133 5.29 23.49 6.39
N LEU A 134 4.40 23.29 7.37
CA LEU A 134 4.46 24.01 8.65
C LEU A 134 5.65 23.56 9.50
N ALA A 135 5.95 22.25 9.51
CA ALA A 135 7.13 21.74 10.20
C ALA A 135 8.43 22.32 9.60
N LEU A 136 8.49 22.48 8.27
CA LEU A 136 9.63 23.10 7.60
C LEU A 136 9.75 24.58 8.00
N GLN A 137 8.65 25.32 8.06
CA GLN A 137 8.63 26.71 8.51
C GLN A 137 9.14 26.84 9.96
N MET A 138 8.64 26.01 10.88
CA MET A 138 9.14 26.00 12.27
C MET A 138 10.64 25.71 12.36
N LEU A 139 11.12 24.75 11.55
CA LEU A 139 12.55 24.43 11.50
C LEU A 139 13.39 25.57 10.91
N GLU A 140 12.79 26.44 10.07
CA GLU A 140 13.42 27.66 9.54
C GLU A 140 13.58 28.76 10.60
N GLU A 141 12.63 28.81 11.52
CA GLU A 141 12.62 29.78 12.62
C GLU A 141 13.47 29.29 13.81
N ASN A 142 13.50 27.97 14.08
CA ASN A 142 14.26 27.35 15.17
C ASN A 142 14.98 26.08 14.71
N GLU A 143 16.27 26.19 14.40
CA GLU A 143 17.11 25.06 13.98
C GLU A 143 17.34 24.01 15.08
N GLY A 144 17.17 24.37 16.36
CA GLY A 144 17.29 23.47 17.49
C GLY A 144 16.30 22.30 17.45
N LEU A 145 15.17 22.46 16.72
CA LEU A 145 14.18 21.41 16.52
C LEU A 145 14.73 20.20 15.75
N ALA A 146 15.83 20.35 14.99
CA ALA A 146 16.43 19.24 14.27
C ALA A 146 17.00 18.17 15.20
N SER A 147 17.57 18.58 16.36
CA SER A 147 18.11 17.67 17.37
C SER A 147 17.14 17.43 18.53
N ALA A 148 15.98 18.07 18.52
CA ALA A 148 14.96 17.87 19.54
C ALA A 148 14.48 16.41 19.55
N GLN A 149 14.18 15.91 20.74
CA GLN A 149 13.68 14.55 20.94
C GLN A 149 12.29 14.60 21.59
N ASN A 150 11.42 13.65 21.19
CA ASN A 150 10.12 13.44 21.85
C ASN A 150 10.29 12.68 23.18
N ASP A 151 9.20 12.34 23.83
CA ASP A 151 9.20 11.62 25.11
C ASP A 151 9.71 10.16 24.98
N GLU A 152 9.84 9.64 23.74
CA GLU A 152 10.40 8.34 23.42
C GLU A 152 11.89 8.43 22.98
N ASN A 153 12.52 9.58 23.17
CA ASN A 153 13.89 9.91 22.72
C ASN A 153 14.08 9.84 21.19
N GLU A 154 13.02 10.03 20.42
CA GLU A 154 13.06 10.00 18.96
C GLU A 154 13.19 11.41 18.39
N THR A 155 14.03 11.58 17.38
CA THR A 155 14.13 12.82 16.59
C THR A 155 13.05 12.87 15.49
N GLY A 156 12.90 14.03 14.86
CA GLY A 156 11.99 14.17 13.71
C GLY A 156 12.30 13.19 12.57
N LEU A 157 13.58 12.83 12.37
CA LEU A 157 13.98 11.84 11.35
C LEU A 157 13.45 10.43 11.65
N HIS A 158 13.35 10.02 12.93
CA HIS A 158 12.77 8.72 13.30
C HIS A 158 11.29 8.62 12.88
N ILE A 159 10.51 9.69 13.13
CA ILE A 159 9.11 9.73 12.71
C ILE A 159 8.98 9.64 11.19
N LEU A 160 9.80 10.39 10.46
CA LEU A 160 9.78 10.40 9.00
C LEU A 160 10.24 9.08 8.39
N ALA A 161 11.23 8.40 9.00
CA ALA A 161 11.67 7.07 8.59
C ALA A 161 10.53 6.05 8.55
N ARG A 162 9.60 6.14 9.50
CA ARG A 162 8.47 5.22 9.68
C ARG A 162 7.21 5.58 8.87
N LYS A 163 7.28 6.55 7.96
CA LYS A 163 6.13 7.01 7.14
C LYS A 163 6.31 6.77 5.63
N PRO A 164 6.51 5.53 5.17
CA PRO A 164 6.73 5.26 3.75
C PRO A 164 5.55 5.69 2.86
N ALA A 165 4.32 5.62 3.37
CA ALA A 165 3.12 6.02 2.64
C ALA A 165 3.17 7.49 2.20
N ASP A 166 3.64 8.40 3.05
CA ASP A 166 3.67 9.83 2.77
C ASP A 166 4.67 10.19 1.65
N PHE A 167 5.68 9.33 1.46
CA PHE A 167 6.62 9.43 0.34
C PHE A 167 6.06 8.84 -0.95
N THR A 168 5.09 7.92 -0.89
CA THR A 168 4.54 7.20 -2.06
C THR A 168 3.29 7.86 -2.63
N HIS A 169 2.46 8.52 -1.82
CA HIS A 169 1.20 9.16 -2.25
C HIS A 169 1.36 10.32 -3.25
N GLN A 170 2.59 10.62 -3.67
CA GLN A 170 2.86 11.53 -4.77
C GLN A 170 2.97 10.76 -6.10
N GLY A 171 1.96 9.93 -6.37
CA GLY A 171 1.93 8.94 -7.42
C GLY A 171 2.03 9.48 -8.85
N PRO A 172 2.34 8.58 -9.81
CA PRO A 172 2.52 8.88 -11.24
C PRO A 172 1.26 9.37 -11.97
N TRP A 173 0.11 9.41 -11.31
CA TRP A 173 -1.17 9.79 -11.90
C TRP A 173 -1.48 11.30 -11.83
N ASN A 174 -0.65 12.12 -11.18
CA ASN A 174 -0.75 13.56 -11.35
C ASN A 174 -0.04 13.97 -12.67
N LEU A 175 -0.77 13.87 -13.76
CA LEU A 175 -0.39 14.40 -15.10
C LEU A 175 0.14 15.85 -15.04
N ARG A 176 -0.24 16.61 -14.02
CA ARG A 176 0.21 17.98 -13.77
C ARG A 176 1.69 18.06 -13.35
N ASN A 177 2.21 17.03 -12.68
CA ASN A 177 3.62 16.97 -12.24
C ASN A 177 4.56 16.42 -13.33
N LEU A 178 4.00 15.80 -14.38
CA LEU A 178 4.78 15.32 -15.54
C LEU A 178 5.19 16.48 -16.47
N VAL A 179 4.47 17.58 -16.44
CA VAL A 179 4.68 18.75 -17.32
C VAL A 179 5.51 19.84 -16.64
N MET A 180 5.49 19.92 -15.31
CA MET A 180 6.31 20.86 -14.53
C MET A 180 7.37 20.06 -13.79
N GLY A 181 8.62 20.17 -14.21
CA GLY A 181 9.79 19.46 -13.69
C GLY A 181 9.76 19.27 -12.18
N SER A 182 10.24 18.13 -11.71
CA SER A 182 10.17 17.61 -10.34
C SER A 182 10.39 18.69 -9.25
N SER A 183 9.31 19.33 -8.80
CA SER A 183 9.38 20.18 -7.63
C SER A 183 9.63 19.30 -6.41
N VAL A 184 10.76 19.52 -5.75
CA VAL A 184 11.12 18.84 -4.51
C VAL A 184 10.01 19.12 -3.49
N THR A 185 9.39 18.07 -3.00
CA THR A 185 8.24 18.17 -2.10
C THR A 185 8.64 18.75 -0.74
N PRO A 186 7.72 19.40 0.01
CA PRO A 186 8.02 19.88 1.35
C PRO A 186 8.62 18.81 2.27
N LEU A 187 8.15 17.57 2.16
CA LEU A 187 8.66 16.43 2.92
C LEU A 187 10.14 16.14 2.63
N ILE A 188 10.53 16.08 1.35
CA ILE A 188 11.93 15.84 0.96
C ILE A 188 12.83 17.02 1.37
N LYS A 189 12.33 18.26 1.22
CA LYS A 189 13.05 19.46 1.71
C LYS A 189 13.28 19.39 3.22
N LEU A 190 12.26 18.95 3.97
CA LEU A 190 12.33 18.80 5.42
C LEU A 190 13.37 17.76 5.83
N VAL A 191 13.38 16.57 5.20
CA VAL A 191 14.39 15.53 5.47
C VAL A 191 15.79 16.06 5.23
N ARG A 192 16.05 16.69 4.08
CA ARG A 192 17.36 17.28 3.75
C ARG A 192 17.78 18.36 4.74
N LYS A 193 16.83 19.22 5.12
CA LYS A 193 17.13 20.32 6.05
C LYS A 193 17.44 19.81 7.45
N LEU A 194 16.64 18.85 7.94
CA LEU A 194 16.92 18.18 9.22
C LEU A 194 18.32 17.54 9.25
N TRP A 195 18.65 16.78 8.20
CA TRP A 195 19.96 16.15 8.09
C TRP A 195 21.09 17.16 8.06
N ASN A 196 21.00 18.18 7.21
CA ASN A 196 22.03 19.20 7.06
C ASN A 196 22.28 19.97 8.36
N ILE A 197 21.20 20.36 9.07
CA ILE A 197 21.34 21.05 10.38
C ILE A 197 22.00 20.15 11.41
N LEU A 198 21.62 18.86 11.48
CA LEU A 198 22.25 17.91 12.39
C LEU A 198 23.75 17.77 12.15
N VAL A 199 24.17 17.59 10.89
CA VAL A 199 25.57 17.43 10.52
C VAL A 199 26.38 18.73 10.72
N MET A 200 25.78 19.90 10.45
CA MET A 200 26.48 21.18 10.61
C MET A 200 26.64 21.62 12.07
N ASN A 201 25.65 21.32 12.92
CA ASN A 201 25.61 21.85 14.27
C ASN A 201 26.15 20.89 15.34
N HIS A 202 26.42 19.64 14.97
CA HIS A 202 26.87 18.63 15.93
C HIS A 202 28.13 17.89 15.43
N THR A 203 28.86 17.31 16.40
CA THR A 203 29.97 16.40 16.09
C THR A 203 29.46 15.10 15.51
N GLU A 204 30.28 14.41 14.73
CA GLU A 204 29.93 13.13 14.12
C GLU A 204 29.43 12.11 15.15
N THR A 205 30.06 12.02 16.30
CA THR A 205 29.65 11.14 17.40
C THR A 205 28.25 11.48 17.94
N LYS A 206 27.90 12.78 18.04
CA LYS A 206 26.58 13.20 18.50
C LYS A 206 25.51 13.00 17.43
N VAL A 207 25.81 13.24 16.17
CA VAL A 207 24.92 12.92 15.05
C VAL A 207 24.59 11.43 15.08
N TRP A 208 25.63 10.60 15.24
CA TRP A 208 25.47 9.15 15.33
C TRP A 208 24.55 8.74 16.49
N GLU A 209 24.75 9.28 17.68
CA GLU A 209 23.88 9.03 18.82
C GLU A 209 22.42 9.40 18.54
N LEU A 210 22.18 10.56 17.91
CA LEU A 210 20.85 11.06 17.59
C LEU A 210 20.09 10.25 16.54
N ILE A 211 20.79 9.57 15.62
CA ILE A 211 20.17 8.78 14.56
C ILE A 211 20.10 7.28 14.85
N SER A 212 20.88 6.80 15.84
CA SER A 212 20.92 5.40 16.22
C SER A 212 20.12 5.05 17.47
N LEU A 213 19.72 6.05 18.26
CA LEU A 213 18.92 5.86 19.47
C LEU A 213 17.55 6.56 19.36
N PRO A 214 16.45 5.92 19.77
CA PRO A 214 16.33 4.56 20.36
C PRO A 214 16.47 3.44 19.32
N THR A 215 16.35 3.73 18.03
CA THR A 215 16.49 2.80 16.92
C THR A 215 17.21 3.47 15.76
N GLN A 216 17.97 2.71 14.98
CA GLN A 216 18.66 3.26 13.82
C GLN A 216 17.66 3.61 12.70
N ILE A 217 17.60 4.89 12.33
CA ILE A 217 16.62 5.43 11.36
C ILE A 217 16.74 4.79 9.98
N THR A 218 17.96 4.47 9.52
CA THR A 218 18.24 3.85 8.23
C THR A 218 17.67 2.44 8.14
N PHE A 219 17.83 1.66 9.23
CA PHE A 219 17.30 0.29 9.31
C PHE A 219 15.78 0.27 9.48
N ASP A 220 15.20 1.17 10.29
CA ASP A 220 13.75 1.28 10.44
C ASP A 220 13.09 1.67 9.11
N ALA A 221 13.63 2.65 8.40
CA ALA A 221 13.17 3.03 7.08
C ALA A 221 13.29 1.86 6.09
N THR A 222 14.36 1.08 6.18
CA THR A 222 14.61 -0.08 5.32
C THR A 222 13.61 -1.21 5.60
N LYS A 223 13.35 -1.55 6.87
CA LYS A 223 12.36 -2.56 7.27
C LYS A 223 10.98 -2.23 6.72
N LEU A 224 10.60 -0.95 6.75
CA LEU A 224 9.30 -0.47 6.27
C LEU A 224 9.26 -0.18 4.76
N GLY A 225 10.39 -0.27 4.06
CA GLY A 225 10.49 -0.02 2.62
C GLY A 225 10.39 1.46 2.23
N ASN A 226 10.80 2.38 3.11
CA ASN A 226 10.82 3.82 2.84
C ASN A 226 12.03 4.22 1.98
N PHE A 227 12.01 3.76 0.73
CA PHE A 227 13.10 3.93 -0.22
C PHE A 227 13.51 5.40 -0.43
N LYS A 228 12.54 6.33 -0.58
CA LYS A 228 12.86 7.73 -0.85
C LYS A 228 13.58 8.39 0.32
N PHE A 229 13.21 8.06 1.54
CA PHE A 229 13.89 8.53 2.74
C PHE A 229 15.33 8.01 2.78
N VAL A 230 15.53 6.71 2.61
CA VAL A 230 16.86 6.08 2.58
C VAL A 230 17.74 6.68 1.47
N ALA A 231 17.19 6.84 0.26
CA ALA A 231 17.92 7.42 -0.87
C ALA A 231 18.32 8.89 -0.64
N GLU A 232 17.47 9.69 0.03
CA GLU A 232 17.81 11.08 0.36
C GLU A 232 18.93 11.16 1.40
N LEU A 233 18.93 10.29 2.43
CA LEU A 233 20.02 10.23 3.40
C LEU A 233 21.32 9.77 2.76
N MET A 234 21.30 8.73 1.92
CA MET A 234 22.49 8.22 1.23
C MET A 234 23.06 9.20 0.21
N ARG A 235 22.25 10.11 -0.37
CA ARG A 235 22.77 11.21 -1.19
C ARG A 235 23.51 12.24 -0.36
N ALA A 236 23.01 12.49 0.84
CA ALA A 236 23.61 13.47 1.75
C ALA A 236 24.87 12.91 2.42
N ASP A 237 24.85 11.63 2.76
CA ASP A 237 25.95 10.92 3.39
C ASP A 237 26.02 9.47 2.86
N PRO A 238 26.91 9.21 1.87
CA PRO A 238 27.10 7.88 1.30
C PRO A 238 27.67 6.86 2.29
N ASP A 239 28.31 7.29 3.36
CA ASP A 239 28.95 6.40 4.34
C ASP A 239 27.92 5.62 5.17
N LEU A 240 26.67 6.11 5.24
CA LEU A 240 25.55 5.38 5.82
C LEU A 240 25.29 3.99 5.19
N MET A 241 25.80 3.74 3.98
CA MET A 241 25.71 2.43 3.33
C MET A 241 26.51 1.35 4.05
N TRP A 242 27.58 1.75 4.74
CA TRP A 242 28.50 0.83 5.43
C TRP A 242 28.07 0.49 6.85
N GLU A 243 27.07 1.18 7.33
CA GLU A 243 26.54 0.93 8.67
C GLU A 243 25.99 -0.47 8.80
N VAL A 244 26.17 -1.03 10.00
CA VAL A 244 25.63 -2.32 10.39
C VAL A 244 24.77 -2.18 11.64
N ASP A 245 23.77 -3.04 11.76
CA ASP A 245 22.94 -3.12 12.95
C ASP A 245 23.63 -3.93 14.08
N ALA A 246 22.91 -4.14 15.18
CA ALA A 246 23.41 -4.90 16.33
C ALA A 246 23.78 -6.36 15.98
N GLU A 247 23.23 -6.91 14.92
CA GLU A 247 23.51 -8.25 14.42
C GLU A 247 24.54 -8.29 13.29
N ASN A 248 25.26 -7.18 13.05
CA ASN A 248 26.26 -7.02 11.99
C ASN A 248 25.70 -7.12 10.57
N ARG A 249 24.44 -6.72 10.35
CA ARG A 249 23.76 -6.72 9.04
C ARG A 249 23.75 -5.33 8.45
N SER A 250 24.14 -5.18 7.20
CA SER A 250 24.03 -3.89 6.49
C SER A 250 22.56 -3.60 6.08
N ILE A 251 22.30 -2.36 5.66
CA ILE A 251 21.00 -1.92 5.11
C ILE A 251 20.53 -2.86 3.99
N ILE A 252 21.45 -3.34 3.13
CA ILE A 252 21.09 -4.26 2.04
C ILE A 252 20.67 -5.63 2.58
N HIS A 253 21.30 -6.15 3.64
CA HIS A 253 20.89 -7.40 4.29
C HIS A 253 19.46 -7.28 4.85
N ILE A 254 19.14 -6.14 5.48
CA ILE A 254 17.79 -5.85 5.99
C ILE A 254 16.79 -5.71 4.84
N ALA A 255 17.16 -5.05 3.74
CA ALA A 255 16.31 -4.96 2.55
C ALA A 255 16.00 -6.34 1.95
N VAL A 256 16.99 -7.23 1.93
CA VAL A 256 16.82 -8.62 1.50
C VAL A 256 15.88 -9.37 2.42
N LEU A 257 16.08 -9.32 3.72
CA LEU A 257 15.25 -10.00 4.72
C LEU A 257 13.79 -9.54 4.65
N HIS A 258 13.55 -8.25 4.42
CA HIS A 258 12.21 -7.66 4.34
C HIS A 258 11.62 -7.56 2.92
N ARG A 259 12.28 -8.13 1.91
CA ARG A 259 11.83 -8.15 0.50
C ARG A 259 11.62 -6.74 -0.10
N ASN A 260 12.43 -5.76 0.30
CA ASN A 260 12.36 -4.39 -0.19
C ASN A 260 13.23 -4.19 -1.45
N SER A 261 12.69 -4.54 -2.61
CA SER A 261 13.40 -4.52 -3.90
C SER A 261 13.98 -3.15 -4.27
N SER A 262 13.25 -2.07 -3.99
CA SER A 262 13.71 -0.71 -4.30
C SER A 262 15.00 -0.35 -3.54
N ILE A 263 15.10 -0.75 -2.26
CA ILE A 263 16.29 -0.48 -1.45
C ILE A 263 17.42 -1.48 -1.82
N PHE A 264 17.07 -2.75 -2.05
CA PHE A 264 18.02 -3.74 -2.55
C PHE A 264 18.71 -3.28 -3.85
N ASN A 265 17.95 -2.66 -4.76
CA ASN A 265 18.49 -2.17 -6.03
C ASN A 265 19.59 -1.10 -5.88
N LEU A 266 19.71 -0.43 -4.73
CA LEU A 266 20.82 0.50 -4.47
C LEU A 266 22.18 -0.18 -4.58
N ILE A 267 22.28 -1.50 -4.34
CA ILE A 267 23.51 -2.26 -4.51
C ILE A 267 24.07 -2.20 -5.94
N HIS A 268 23.21 -2.00 -6.94
CA HIS A 268 23.64 -1.87 -8.35
C HIS A 268 24.19 -0.47 -8.67
N GLU A 269 23.94 0.53 -7.82
CA GLU A 269 24.40 1.90 -8.03
C GLU A 269 25.75 2.19 -7.39
N ILE A 270 26.16 1.39 -6.40
CA ILE A 270 27.44 1.53 -5.68
C ILE A 270 28.66 0.96 -6.45
N GLY A 271 28.46 0.43 -7.65
CA GLY A 271 29.55 -0.02 -8.51
C GLY A 271 30.33 -1.23 -7.96
N ALA A 272 31.65 -1.19 -8.04
CA ALA A 272 32.54 -2.30 -7.62
C ALA A 272 32.53 -2.54 -6.10
N THR A 273 32.20 -1.54 -5.29
CA THR A 273 32.15 -1.67 -3.83
C THR A 273 31.04 -2.58 -3.33
N LYS A 274 30.05 -2.95 -4.20
CA LYS A 274 29.05 -3.98 -3.89
C LYS A 274 29.67 -5.30 -3.44
N ASP A 275 30.84 -5.66 -4.02
CA ASP A 275 31.52 -6.93 -3.74
C ASP A 275 32.00 -7.01 -2.28
N LEU A 276 32.23 -5.87 -1.63
CA LEU A 276 32.53 -5.82 -0.20
C LEU A 276 31.27 -6.04 0.66
N ILE A 277 30.18 -5.39 0.33
CA ILE A 277 28.91 -5.55 1.10
C ILE A 277 28.41 -7.00 1.05
N VAL A 278 28.59 -7.66 -0.09
CA VAL A 278 28.19 -9.05 -0.29
C VAL A 278 28.96 -10.04 0.60
N THR A 279 30.14 -9.64 1.08
CA THR A 279 30.96 -10.49 1.99
C THR A 279 30.61 -10.34 3.47
N PHE A 280 29.72 -9.43 3.84
CA PHE A 280 29.31 -9.26 5.24
C PHE A 280 28.53 -10.48 5.73
N GLU A 281 28.80 -10.86 6.97
CA GLU A 281 28.15 -11.95 7.68
C GLU A 281 27.63 -11.45 9.03
N ASP A 282 26.46 -11.93 9.43
CA ASP A 282 25.92 -11.67 10.75
C ASP A 282 26.65 -12.50 11.84
N HIS A 283 26.28 -12.33 13.10
CA HIS A 283 26.86 -13.06 14.22
C HIS A 283 26.66 -14.59 14.14
N GLU A 284 25.66 -15.06 13.39
CA GLU A 284 25.38 -16.48 13.12
C GLU A 284 26.10 -16.97 11.84
N LYS A 285 27.00 -16.16 11.26
CA LYS A 285 27.64 -16.39 9.96
C LYS A 285 26.66 -16.52 8.79
N ASN A 286 25.48 -15.93 8.91
CA ASN A 286 24.60 -15.83 7.77
C ASN A 286 25.08 -14.71 6.85
N ASN A 287 25.35 -15.01 5.60
CA ASN A 287 25.59 -14.02 4.56
C ASN A 287 24.27 -13.53 3.96
N MET A 288 24.32 -12.61 3.01
CA MET A 288 23.16 -12.02 2.36
C MET A 288 22.21 -13.09 1.75
N LEU A 289 22.75 -14.18 1.19
CA LEU A 289 21.95 -15.24 0.59
C LEU A 289 21.22 -16.09 1.65
N HIS A 290 21.82 -16.29 2.84
CA HIS A 290 21.14 -16.91 3.97
C HIS A 290 19.93 -16.05 4.43
N HIS A 291 20.09 -14.71 4.44
CA HIS A 291 18.95 -13.82 4.73
C HIS A 291 17.85 -13.88 3.67
N ALA A 292 18.22 -14.08 2.40
CA ALA A 292 17.26 -14.34 1.32
C ALA A 292 16.56 -15.70 1.48
N ALA A 293 17.25 -16.68 2.08
CA ALA A 293 16.73 -18.02 2.33
C ALA A 293 15.74 -18.10 3.50
N LYS A 294 15.76 -17.16 4.44
CA LYS A 294 14.75 -17.06 5.51
C LYS A 294 13.39 -16.69 4.91
N LEU A 295 12.30 -17.24 5.47
CA LEU A 295 10.95 -16.92 5.03
C LEU A 295 10.65 -15.41 5.23
N ALA A 296 10.02 -14.77 4.26
CA ALA A 296 9.65 -13.37 4.36
C ALA A 296 8.72 -13.09 5.55
N PRO A 297 8.77 -11.89 6.15
CA PRO A 297 7.84 -11.50 7.20
C PRO A 297 6.38 -11.68 6.76
N SER A 298 5.51 -12.15 7.66
CA SER A 298 4.11 -12.48 7.37
C SER A 298 3.32 -11.32 6.74
N ALA A 299 3.68 -10.07 7.06
CA ALA A 299 3.07 -8.88 6.47
C ALA A 299 3.39 -8.73 4.97
N GLN A 300 4.54 -9.21 4.51
CA GLN A 300 4.93 -9.19 3.09
C GLN A 300 4.27 -10.36 2.35
N LEU A 301 4.30 -11.56 2.92
CA LEU A 301 3.64 -12.74 2.32
C LEU A 301 2.15 -12.51 2.10
N LYS A 302 1.44 -11.92 3.05
CA LYS A 302 -0.01 -11.62 2.95
C LYS A 302 -0.38 -10.64 1.82
N ARG A 303 0.59 -9.93 1.24
CA ARG A 303 0.35 -9.05 0.07
C ARG A 303 0.21 -9.82 -1.24
N ILE A 304 0.62 -11.08 -1.25
CA ILE A 304 0.62 -11.95 -2.44
C ILE A 304 -0.53 -12.95 -2.32
N SER A 305 -1.37 -13.01 -3.35
CA SER A 305 -2.58 -13.85 -3.37
C SER A 305 -2.23 -15.32 -3.59
N GLY A 306 -2.34 -16.12 -2.54
CA GLY A 306 -2.23 -17.57 -2.59
C GLY A 306 -0.81 -18.14 -2.47
N PRO A 307 -0.71 -19.35 -1.86
CA PRO A 307 0.57 -19.94 -1.47
C PRO A 307 1.50 -20.24 -2.66
N ALA A 308 0.94 -20.63 -3.80
CA ALA A 308 1.73 -20.91 -5.00
C ALA A 308 2.46 -19.68 -5.54
N LEU A 309 1.79 -18.51 -5.53
CA LEU A 309 2.42 -17.26 -5.96
C LEU A 309 3.39 -16.73 -4.92
N GLN A 310 3.11 -16.94 -3.63
CA GLN A 310 4.06 -16.65 -2.55
C GLN A 310 5.36 -17.45 -2.73
N MET A 311 5.25 -18.75 -2.98
CA MET A 311 6.43 -19.62 -3.22
C MET A 311 7.21 -19.17 -4.47
N THR A 312 6.51 -18.82 -5.54
CA THR A 312 7.14 -18.28 -6.76
C THR A 312 7.91 -17.00 -6.47
N HIS A 313 7.32 -16.09 -5.69
CA HIS A 313 7.95 -14.82 -5.33
C HIS A 313 9.19 -15.01 -4.45
N GLU A 314 9.12 -15.89 -3.44
CA GLU A 314 10.25 -16.20 -2.56
C GLU A 314 11.42 -16.81 -3.34
N LEU A 315 11.13 -17.74 -4.26
CA LEU A 315 12.15 -18.36 -5.10
C LEU A 315 12.81 -17.37 -6.05
N LEU A 316 12.01 -16.49 -6.68
CA LEU A 316 12.54 -15.42 -7.54
C LEU A 316 13.44 -14.47 -6.76
N TRP A 317 13.01 -14.11 -5.53
CA TRP A 317 13.82 -13.25 -4.66
C TRP A 317 15.15 -13.89 -4.32
N PHE A 318 15.15 -15.14 -3.91
CA PHE A 318 16.37 -15.90 -3.61
C PHE A 318 17.32 -15.94 -4.81
N GLN A 319 16.80 -16.24 -6.01
CA GLN A 319 17.60 -16.29 -7.23
C GLN A 319 18.16 -14.92 -7.64
N GLU A 320 17.42 -13.82 -7.44
CA GLU A 320 17.94 -12.47 -7.75
C GLU A 320 19.09 -12.08 -6.81
N VAL A 321 18.97 -12.41 -5.51
CA VAL A 321 20.08 -12.22 -4.56
C VAL A 321 21.26 -13.13 -4.92
N GLU A 322 21.00 -14.38 -5.29
CA GLU A 322 22.05 -15.32 -5.70
C GLU A 322 22.90 -14.84 -6.88
N LYS A 323 22.31 -14.10 -7.83
CA LYS A 323 23.03 -13.57 -9.00
C LYS A 323 24.13 -12.58 -8.63
N ILE A 324 23.98 -11.85 -7.55
CA ILE A 324 24.97 -10.86 -7.09
C ILE A 324 26.02 -11.46 -6.15
N MET A 325 25.77 -12.67 -5.61
CA MET A 325 26.69 -13.34 -4.69
C MET A 325 27.93 -13.87 -5.40
N LEU A 326 29.08 -13.74 -4.74
CA LEU A 326 30.30 -14.38 -5.19
C LEU A 326 30.14 -15.91 -5.16
N PRO A 327 30.70 -16.65 -6.13
CA PRO A 327 30.53 -18.12 -6.19
C PRO A 327 30.95 -18.85 -4.90
N SER A 328 32.01 -18.40 -4.24
CA SER A 328 32.50 -18.97 -2.97
C SER A 328 31.51 -18.79 -1.81
N TYR A 329 30.72 -17.73 -1.83
CA TYR A 329 29.76 -17.42 -0.75
C TYR A 329 28.41 -18.13 -0.88
N LYS A 330 28.11 -18.72 -2.06
CA LYS A 330 26.88 -19.49 -2.28
C LYS A 330 26.83 -20.80 -1.51
N GLU A 331 27.99 -21.40 -1.26
CA GLU A 331 28.12 -22.70 -0.57
C GLU A 331 28.65 -22.57 0.87
N LEU A 332 28.85 -21.33 1.36
CA LEU A 332 29.25 -21.12 2.75
C LEU A 332 28.17 -21.63 3.71
N LYS A 333 28.62 -22.18 4.82
CA LYS A 333 27.75 -22.70 5.89
C LYS A 333 27.70 -21.69 7.02
N ASN A 334 26.49 -21.46 7.54
CA ASN A 334 26.27 -20.67 8.75
C ASN A 334 26.68 -21.46 10.02
N CYS A 335 26.44 -20.88 11.20
CA CYS A 335 26.73 -21.54 12.48
C CYS A 335 25.99 -22.87 12.68
N ASP A 336 24.81 -23.05 12.05
CA ASP A 336 24.04 -24.29 12.07
C ASP A 336 24.55 -25.33 11.07
N GLY A 337 25.62 -25.04 10.32
CA GLY A 337 26.18 -25.92 9.31
C GLY A 337 25.34 -26.00 8.01
N LYS A 338 24.37 -25.10 7.81
CA LYS A 338 23.47 -25.07 6.66
C LYS A 338 24.02 -24.13 5.59
N THR A 339 23.95 -24.55 4.32
CA THR A 339 24.14 -23.67 3.17
C THR A 339 22.87 -22.84 2.92
N PRO A 340 22.95 -21.70 2.18
CA PRO A 340 21.76 -20.92 1.85
C PRO A 340 20.64 -21.73 1.19
N HIS A 341 20.96 -22.64 0.27
CA HIS A 341 19.98 -23.52 -0.37
C HIS A 341 19.32 -24.49 0.62
N ALA A 342 20.10 -25.12 1.50
CA ALA A 342 19.56 -26.02 2.52
C ALA A 342 18.64 -25.29 3.49
N LEU A 343 18.99 -24.06 3.86
CA LEU A 343 18.16 -23.19 4.69
C LEU A 343 16.88 -22.79 3.97
N PHE A 344 16.94 -22.44 2.68
CA PHE A 344 15.77 -22.09 1.89
C PHE A 344 14.75 -23.24 1.85
N THR A 345 15.21 -24.45 1.53
CA THR A 345 14.35 -25.65 1.48
C THR A 345 13.68 -25.94 2.82
N GLU A 346 14.39 -25.77 3.91
CA GLU A 346 13.87 -25.99 5.26
C GLU A 346 12.83 -24.94 5.65
N GLU A 347 13.16 -23.67 5.52
CA GLU A 347 12.29 -22.54 5.88
C GLU A 347 11.00 -22.48 5.05
N HIS A 348 11.05 -22.92 3.78
CA HIS A 348 9.91 -22.86 2.86
C HIS A 348 9.14 -24.19 2.75
N LYS A 349 9.46 -25.21 3.54
CA LYS A 349 8.84 -26.54 3.46
C LYS A 349 7.32 -26.49 3.62
N ASP A 350 6.83 -25.76 4.61
CA ASP A 350 5.40 -25.64 4.88
C ASP A 350 4.70 -24.87 3.76
N LEU A 351 5.28 -23.75 3.33
CA LEU A 351 4.77 -22.95 2.20
C LEU A 351 4.73 -23.78 0.92
N LEU A 352 5.74 -24.61 0.64
CA LEU A 352 5.78 -25.50 -0.53
C LEU A 352 4.65 -26.53 -0.48
N THR A 353 4.37 -27.09 0.70
CA THR A 353 3.28 -28.07 0.90
C THR A 353 1.91 -27.41 0.69
N GLU A 354 1.71 -26.23 1.23
CA GLU A 354 0.48 -25.45 1.02
C GLU A 354 0.32 -25.05 -0.46
N ALA A 355 1.40 -24.60 -1.10
CA ALA A 355 1.42 -24.25 -2.50
C ALA A 355 1.05 -25.44 -3.41
N ALA A 356 1.59 -26.61 -3.12
CA ALA A 356 1.27 -27.86 -3.85
C ALA A 356 -0.21 -28.21 -3.69
N SER A 357 -0.74 -28.18 -2.47
CA SER A 357 -2.15 -28.46 -2.20
C SER A 357 -3.07 -27.47 -2.91
N TRP A 358 -2.80 -26.17 -2.80
CA TRP A 358 -3.56 -25.11 -3.45
C TRP A 358 -3.56 -25.27 -4.98
N THR A 359 -2.40 -25.53 -5.59
CA THR A 359 -2.25 -25.68 -7.03
C THR A 359 -3.02 -26.91 -7.55
N LYS A 360 -2.91 -28.04 -6.84
CA LYS A 360 -3.66 -29.27 -7.17
C LYS A 360 -5.17 -29.05 -7.10
N ASN A 361 -5.66 -28.40 -6.04
CA ASN A 361 -7.08 -28.16 -5.87
C ASN A 361 -7.61 -27.19 -6.94
N THR A 362 -6.86 -26.14 -7.25
CA THR A 362 -7.22 -25.17 -8.31
C THR A 362 -7.27 -25.87 -9.65
N ALA A 363 -6.25 -26.66 -10.02
CA ALA A 363 -6.22 -27.42 -11.27
C ALA A 363 -7.39 -28.41 -11.39
N LYS A 364 -7.71 -29.16 -10.31
CA LYS A 364 -8.86 -30.08 -10.29
C LYS A 364 -10.19 -29.36 -10.52
N ASN A 365 -10.42 -28.25 -9.84
CA ASN A 365 -11.66 -27.49 -9.96
C ASN A 365 -11.81 -26.89 -11.38
N CYS A 366 -10.75 -26.32 -11.91
CA CYS A 366 -10.76 -25.78 -13.27
C CYS A 366 -10.93 -26.87 -14.33
N MET A 367 -10.27 -28.03 -14.17
CA MET A 367 -10.43 -29.19 -15.07
C MET A 367 -11.86 -29.71 -15.07
N LEU A 368 -12.53 -29.78 -13.91
CA LEU A 368 -13.94 -30.18 -13.82
C LEU A 368 -14.83 -29.24 -14.64
N VAL A 369 -14.66 -27.93 -14.52
CA VAL A 369 -15.42 -26.93 -15.29
C VAL A 369 -15.15 -27.10 -16.79
N SER A 370 -13.88 -27.24 -17.20
CA SER A 370 -13.51 -27.45 -18.62
C SER A 370 -14.11 -28.73 -19.19
N THR A 371 -14.19 -29.81 -18.39
CA THR A 371 -14.82 -31.09 -18.79
C THR A 371 -16.32 -30.93 -19.00
N LEU A 372 -17.01 -30.19 -18.11
CA LEU A 372 -18.45 -29.91 -18.28
C LEU A 372 -18.71 -29.10 -19.55
N ILE A 373 -17.88 -28.13 -19.86
CA ILE A 373 -17.99 -27.34 -21.10
C ILE A 373 -17.76 -28.24 -22.31
N ALA A 374 -16.69 -29.04 -22.33
CA ALA A 374 -16.38 -29.94 -23.43
C ALA A 374 -17.54 -30.91 -23.73
N THR A 375 -18.16 -31.49 -22.68
CA THR A 375 -19.35 -32.37 -22.85
C THR A 375 -20.56 -31.62 -23.36
N GLY A 376 -20.82 -30.41 -22.89
CA GLY A 376 -21.94 -29.60 -23.40
C GLY A 376 -21.79 -29.20 -24.85
N VAL A 377 -20.61 -28.74 -25.24
CA VAL A 377 -20.25 -28.36 -26.62
C VAL A 377 -20.27 -29.58 -27.54
N PHE A 378 -19.73 -30.71 -27.11
CA PHE A 378 -19.81 -31.96 -27.90
C PHE A 378 -21.25 -32.40 -28.14
N ALA A 379 -22.15 -32.29 -27.16
CA ALA A 379 -23.57 -32.56 -27.31
C ALA A 379 -24.26 -31.60 -28.31
N ALA A 380 -23.87 -30.33 -28.32
CA ALA A 380 -24.41 -29.30 -29.23
C ALA A 380 -24.10 -29.62 -30.71
N THR A 381 -22.97 -30.28 -31.00
CA THR A 381 -22.58 -30.74 -32.35
C THR A 381 -23.61 -31.71 -32.96
N PHE A 382 -24.32 -32.51 -32.13
CA PHE A 382 -25.36 -33.42 -32.59
C PHE A 382 -26.76 -32.76 -32.63
N ASN A 383 -26.98 -31.75 -31.82
CA ASN A 383 -28.26 -31.02 -31.72
C ASN A 383 -28.17 -29.68 -32.48
N LEU A 384 -28.09 -29.74 -33.81
CA LEU A 384 -27.91 -28.56 -34.65
C LEU A 384 -29.13 -27.64 -34.62
N PRO A 385 -28.95 -26.32 -34.47
CA PRO A 385 -30.04 -25.36 -34.56
C PRO A 385 -30.71 -25.40 -35.93
N GLY A 386 -32.05 -25.53 -35.95
CA GLY A 386 -32.85 -25.67 -37.18
C GLY A 386 -32.89 -27.07 -37.77
N GLY A 387 -32.26 -28.07 -37.12
CA GLY A 387 -32.34 -29.47 -37.51
C GLY A 387 -31.61 -29.81 -38.80
N ARG A 388 -31.85 -31.05 -39.34
CA ARG A 388 -31.29 -31.55 -40.58
C ARG A 388 -32.37 -31.68 -41.66
N ASN A 389 -32.00 -31.42 -42.91
CA ASN A 389 -32.85 -31.68 -44.06
C ASN A 389 -33.11 -33.18 -44.19
N SER A 390 -34.37 -33.60 -44.27
CA SER A 390 -34.80 -34.99 -44.33
C SER A 390 -34.31 -35.73 -45.57
N THR A 391 -34.03 -35.02 -46.68
CA THR A 391 -33.63 -35.60 -47.94
C THR A 391 -32.12 -35.69 -48.11
N THR A 392 -31.35 -34.70 -47.64
CA THR A 392 -29.89 -34.63 -47.84
C THR A 392 -29.09 -34.96 -46.57
N GLY A 393 -29.72 -34.99 -45.39
CA GLY A 393 -29.06 -35.19 -44.10
C GLY A 393 -28.18 -34.01 -43.64
N THR A 394 -28.08 -32.95 -44.46
CA THR A 394 -27.26 -31.76 -44.16
C THR A 394 -28.01 -30.81 -43.23
N PRO A 395 -27.30 -29.94 -42.48
CA PRO A 395 -27.93 -28.90 -41.65
C PRO A 395 -28.80 -27.97 -42.50
N THR A 396 -30.00 -27.63 -42.01
CA THR A 396 -30.98 -26.82 -42.76
C THR A 396 -30.46 -25.41 -43.09
N TYR A 397 -29.63 -24.84 -42.20
CA TYR A 397 -29.12 -23.47 -42.34
C TYR A 397 -27.63 -23.41 -42.71
N LEU A 398 -27.06 -24.43 -43.36
CA LEU A 398 -25.64 -24.52 -43.65
C LEU A 398 -25.04 -23.30 -44.38
N THR A 399 -25.83 -22.64 -45.25
CA THR A 399 -25.41 -21.47 -46.02
C THR A 399 -25.58 -20.13 -45.30
N GLN A 400 -26.19 -20.12 -44.14
CA GLN A 400 -26.42 -18.88 -43.40
C GLN A 400 -25.19 -18.46 -42.59
N PRO A 401 -24.81 -17.16 -42.58
CA PRO A 401 -23.66 -16.66 -41.82
C PRO A 401 -23.76 -16.94 -40.29
N LEU A 402 -24.96 -16.88 -39.73
CA LEU A 402 -25.20 -17.16 -38.31
C LEU A 402 -24.90 -18.63 -37.96
N PHE A 403 -25.26 -19.59 -38.86
CA PHE A 403 -24.94 -21.00 -38.64
C PHE A 403 -23.42 -21.23 -38.66
N LEU A 404 -22.72 -20.57 -39.59
CA LEU A 404 -21.25 -20.63 -39.63
C LEU A 404 -20.63 -20.07 -38.33
N THR A 405 -21.15 -18.96 -37.83
CA THR A 405 -20.70 -18.39 -36.53
C THR A 405 -20.90 -19.37 -35.38
N PHE A 406 -22.08 -20.03 -35.32
CA PHE A 406 -22.34 -21.10 -34.36
C PHE A 406 -21.33 -22.22 -34.44
N ALA A 407 -21.11 -22.78 -35.65
CA ALA A 407 -20.22 -23.91 -35.87
C ALA A 407 -18.75 -23.60 -35.53
N ILE A 408 -18.26 -22.40 -35.89
CA ILE A 408 -16.92 -21.94 -35.55
C ILE A 408 -16.75 -21.74 -34.05
N SER A 409 -17.73 -21.08 -33.41
CA SER A 409 -17.67 -20.84 -31.97
C SER A 409 -17.75 -22.14 -31.16
N ASP A 410 -18.56 -23.10 -31.59
CA ASP A 410 -18.66 -24.43 -30.99
C ASP A 410 -17.33 -25.21 -31.12
N ALA A 411 -16.71 -25.19 -32.30
CA ALA A 411 -15.40 -25.80 -32.52
C ALA A 411 -14.30 -25.18 -31.69
N ILE A 412 -14.24 -23.83 -31.60
CA ILE A 412 -13.28 -23.11 -30.74
C ILE A 412 -13.50 -23.48 -29.28
N ALA A 413 -14.74 -23.54 -28.83
CA ALA A 413 -15.06 -23.90 -27.45
C ALA A 413 -14.58 -25.32 -27.12
N LEU A 414 -14.77 -26.30 -28.03
CA LEU A 414 -14.32 -27.68 -27.86
C LEU A 414 -12.79 -27.78 -27.81
N ILE A 415 -12.11 -27.14 -28.74
CA ILE A 415 -10.64 -27.18 -28.81
C ILE A 415 -10.03 -26.52 -27.60
N SER A 416 -10.55 -25.35 -27.20
CA SER A 416 -10.05 -24.60 -26.04
C SER A 416 -10.32 -25.34 -24.73
N SER A 417 -11.49 -25.95 -24.54
CA SER A 417 -11.79 -26.76 -23.35
C SER A 417 -10.88 -28.00 -23.27
N SER A 418 -10.64 -28.67 -24.38
CA SER A 418 -9.72 -29.82 -24.45
C SER A 418 -8.28 -29.41 -24.12
N ALA A 419 -7.81 -28.28 -24.66
CA ALA A 419 -6.49 -27.72 -24.34
C ALA A 419 -6.38 -27.36 -22.85
N SER A 420 -7.41 -26.76 -22.29
CA SER A 420 -7.47 -26.43 -20.85
C SER A 420 -7.39 -27.70 -19.97
N ILE A 421 -8.15 -28.75 -20.31
CA ILE A 421 -8.10 -30.05 -19.61
C ILE A 421 -6.69 -30.62 -19.63
N LEU A 422 -6.02 -30.64 -20.78
CA LEU A 422 -4.65 -31.16 -20.91
C LEU A 422 -3.65 -30.36 -20.11
N MET A 423 -3.80 -29.03 -20.07
CA MET A 423 -2.93 -28.18 -19.24
C MET A 423 -3.11 -28.46 -17.75
N PHE A 424 -4.35 -28.57 -17.26
CA PHE A 424 -4.60 -28.87 -15.85
C PHE A 424 -4.19 -30.31 -15.49
N LEU A 425 -4.37 -31.28 -16.39
CA LEU A 425 -3.86 -32.63 -16.21
C LEU A 425 -2.33 -32.64 -16.10
N SER A 426 -1.64 -31.86 -16.96
CA SER A 426 -0.18 -31.69 -16.89
C SER A 426 0.29 -31.04 -15.60
N ILE A 427 -0.53 -30.17 -14.96
CA ILE A 427 -0.24 -29.64 -13.63
C ILE A 427 -0.37 -30.73 -12.56
N LEU A 428 -1.42 -31.55 -12.62
CA LEU A 428 -1.66 -32.63 -11.67
C LEU A 428 -0.58 -33.72 -11.69
N ASP A 429 -0.01 -33.97 -12.87
CA ASP A 429 1.08 -34.95 -13.09
C ASP A 429 2.49 -34.34 -12.87
N SER A 430 2.58 -33.02 -12.64
CA SER A 430 3.87 -32.36 -12.44
C SER A 430 4.45 -32.68 -11.04
N SER A 431 5.79 -32.78 -10.96
CA SER A 431 6.47 -32.78 -9.65
C SER A 431 6.39 -31.38 -9.05
N TYR A 432 6.10 -31.30 -7.76
CA TYR A 432 5.98 -30.05 -6.99
C TYR A 432 7.31 -29.72 -6.29
N ALA A 433 8.43 -29.84 -7.00
CA ALA A 433 9.73 -29.39 -6.56
C ALA A 433 9.84 -27.85 -6.68
N GLU A 434 10.71 -27.25 -5.88
CA GLU A 434 10.92 -25.79 -5.83
C GLU A 434 11.14 -25.19 -7.22
N ASP A 435 12.00 -25.78 -8.04
CA ASP A 435 12.32 -25.29 -9.40
C ASP A 435 11.12 -25.22 -10.33
N ASN A 436 10.10 -26.07 -10.16
CA ASN A 436 8.91 -26.08 -10.99
C ASN A 436 8.00 -24.87 -10.72
N TYR A 437 8.02 -24.31 -9.51
CA TYR A 437 7.30 -23.07 -9.20
C TYR A 437 7.90 -21.85 -9.88
N PHE A 438 9.17 -21.92 -10.28
CA PHE A 438 9.83 -20.82 -10.98
C PHE A 438 9.36 -20.66 -12.42
N ARG A 439 9.27 -21.75 -13.20
CA ARG A 439 9.06 -21.67 -14.65
C ARG A 439 7.81 -22.38 -15.16
N SER A 440 7.56 -23.58 -14.69
CA SER A 440 6.58 -24.47 -15.32
C SER A 440 5.16 -24.27 -14.82
N LEU A 441 4.94 -24.30 -13.50
CA LEU A 441 3.60 -24.30 -12.89
C LEU A 441 2.81 -23.00 -13.11
N PRO A 442 3.37 -21.80 -12.93
CA PRO A 442 2.61 -20.55 -13.14
C PRO A 442 2.18 -20.39 -14.61
N PHE A 443 3.05 -20.74 -15.56
CA PHE A 443 2.71 -20.66 -16.99
C PHE A 443 1.63 -21.67 -17.39
N LYS A 444 1.74 -22.92 -16.94
CA LYS A 444 0.72 -23.94 -17.21
C LYS A 444 -0.64 -23.50 -16.63
N LEU A 445 -0.66 -22.96 -15.43
CA LEU A 445 -1.88 -22.46 -14.79
C LEU A 445 -2.48 -21.29 -15.60
N LEU A 446 -1.66 -20.31 -15.98
CA LEU A 446 -2.08 -19.17 -16.77
C LEU A 446 -2.66 -19.58 -18.14
N PHE A 447 -1.97 -20.46 -18.88
CA PHE A 447 -2.44 -20.96 -20.16
C PHE A 447 -3.74 -21.77 -20.01
N GLY A 448 -3.84 -22.61 -18.99
CA GLY A 448 -5.06 -23.36 -18.69
C GLY A 448 -6.26 -22.45 -18.43
N LEU A 449 -6.06 -21.38 -17.64
CA LEU A 449 -7.09 -20.37 -17.33
C LEU A 449 -7.49 -19.55 -18.57
N ILE A 450 -6.54 -19.15 -19.42
CA ILE A 450 -6.82 -18.43 -20.67
C ILE A 450 -7.62 -19.32 -21.61
N ALA A 451 -7.21 -20.58 -21.80
CA ALA A 451 -7.92 -21.53 -22.64
C ALA A 451 -9.35 -21.77 -22.13
N GLN A 452 -9.53 -21.90 -20.81
CA GLN A 452 -10.85 -22.02 -20.17
C GLN A 452 -11.73 -20.77 -20.42
N PHE A 453 -11.16 -19.58 -20.32
CA PHE A 453 -11.87 -18.33 -20.59
C PHE A 453 -12.34 -18.24 -22.05
N VAL A 454 -11.46 -18.58 -23.00
CA VAL A 454 -11.79 -18.63 -24.42
C VAL A 454 -12.92 -19.64 -24.67
N SER A 455 -12.84 -20.81 -24.03
CA SER A 455 -13.86 -21.87 -24.14
C SER A 455 -15.23 -21.41 -23.66
N ILE A 456 -15.31 -20.80 -22.47
CA ILE A 456 -16.56 -20.26 -21.90
C ILE A 456 -17.15 -19.20 -22.82
N THR A 457 -16.32 -18.25 -23.27
CA THR A 457 -16.75 -17.16 -24.14
C THR A 457 -17.32 -17.68 -25.45
N SER A 458 -16.60 -18.62 -26.09
CA SER A 458 -17.03 -19.21 -27.36
C SER A 458 -18.30 -20.05 -27.21
N MET A 459 -18.46 -20.79 -26.09
CA MET A 459 -19.69 -21.52 -25.78
C MET A 459 -20.89 -20.57 -25.60
N MET A 460 -20.72 -19.42 -24.93
CA MET A 460 -21.78 -18.43 -24.77
C MET A 460 -22.17 -17.80 -26.11
N ILE A 461 -21.21 -17.54 -27.01
CA ILE A 461 -21.49 -17.09 -28.38
C ILE A 461 -22.29 -18.14 -29.13
N ALA A 462 -21.83 -19.40 -29.10
CA ALA A 462 -22.52 -20.51 -29.79
C ALA A 462 -23.97 -20.66 -29.26
N PHE A 463 -24.17 -20.61 -27.96
CA PHE A 463 -25.50 -20.67 -27.34
C PHE A 463 -26.39 -19.49 -27.78
N GLY A 464 -25.91 -18.26 -27.70
CA GLY A 464 -26.67 -17.07 -28.11
C GLY A 464 -27.08 -17.11 -29.57
N VAL A 465 -26.16 -17.48 -30.45
CA VAL A 465 -26.42 -17.61 -31.89
C VAL A 465 -27.39 -18.76 -32.18
N SER A 466 -27.22 -19.92 -31.54
CA SER A 466 -28.14 -21.06 -31.66
C SER A 466 -29.56 -20.68 -31.25
N PHE A 467 -29.71 -20.00 -30.14
CA PHE A 467 -31.00 -19.52 -29.66
C PHE A 467 -31.63 -18.50 -30.64
N PHE A 468 -30.82 -17.59 -31.19
CA PHE A 468 -31.26 -16.61 -32.17
C PHE A 468 -31.78 -17.31 -33.46
N ILE A 469 -31.04 -18.29 -33.99
CA ILE A 469 -31.44 -19.04 -35.17
C ILE A 469 -32.78 -19.76 -34.94
N THR A 470 -33.01 -20.34 -33.75
CA THR A 470 -34.17 -21.17 -33.46
C THR A 470 -35.45 -20.34 -33.27
N TYR A 471 -35.35 -19.18 -32.65
CA TYR A 471 -36.53 -18.39 -32.23
C TYR A 471 -36.76 -17.10 -33.01
N TYR A 472 -35.96 -16.77 -34.02
CA TYR A 472 -36.06 -15.51 -34.77
C TYR A 472 -37.42 -15.31 -35.47
N HIS A 473 -38.17 -16.36 -35.77
CA HIS A 473 -39.40 -16.32 -36.58
C HIS A 473 -40.67 -15.97 -35.78
N GLY A 474 -40.61 -15.82 -34.44
CA GLY A 474 -41.80 -15.59 -33.61
C GLY A 474 -41.88 -14.21 -32.97
N SER A 475 -40.82 -13.67 -32.44
CA SER A 475 -40.78 -12.39 -31.77
C SER A 475 -39.34 -11.89 -31.68
N ASN A 476 -39.06 -10.66 -32.12
CA ASN A 476 -37.70 -10.15 -32.23
C ASN A 476 -37.04 -9.81 -30.86
N TRP A 477 -37.80 -9.51 -29.81
CA TRP A 477 -37.26 -9.08 -28.54
C TRP A 477 -36.82 -10.25 -27.64
N VAL A 478 -37.46 -11.40 -27.69
CA VAL A 478 -37.17 -12.57 -26.85
C VAL A 478 -35.77 -13.15 -27.16
N PRO A 479 -35.40 -13.45 -28.44
CA PRO A 479 -34.07 -13.92 -28.77
C PRO A 479 -32.95 -12.93 -28.38
N ILE A 480 -33.21 -11.63 -28.56
CA ILE A 480 -32.25 -10.58 -28.20
C ILE A 480 -32.05 -10.56 -26.68
N PHE A 481 -33.12 -10.58 -25.90
CA PHE A 481 -33.08 -10.57 -24.45
C PHE A 481 -32.33 -11.78 -23.89
N ILE A 482 -32.60 -12.99 -24.37
CA ILE A 482 -31.93 -14.21 -23.90
C ILE A 482 -30.45 -14.23 -24.36
N SER A 483 -30.16 -13.77 -25.57
CA SER A 483 -28.77 -13.64 -26.02
C SER A 483 -27.97 -12.67 -25.13
N VAL A 484 -28.54 -11.52 -24.78
CA VAL A 484 -27.91 -10.56 -23.85
C VAL A 484 -27.70 -11.19 -22.47
N LEU A 485 -28.72 -11.91 -21.96
CA LEU A 485 -28.61 -12.60 -20.67
C LEU A 485 -27.54 -13.68 -20.67
N ALA A 486 -27.36 -14.39 -21.79
CA ALA A 486 -26.33 -15.41 -21.96
C ALA A 486 -24.90 -14.83 -21.84
N PHE A 487 -24.69 -13.56 -22.20
CA PHE A 487 -23.38 -12.92 -22.08
C PHE A 487 -23.06 -12.42 -20.68
N LEU A 488 -24.02 -12.38 -19.76
CA LEU A 488 -23.85 -11.87 -18.39
C LEU A 488 -22.80 -12.63 -17.55
N PRO A 489 -22.61 -13.96 -17.68
CA PRO A 489 -21.54 -14.68 -16.97
C PRO A 489 -20.13 -14.26 -17.36
N ILE A 490 -19.89 -13.76 -18.59
CA ILE A 490 -18.56 -13.41 -19.08
C ILE A 490 -17.89 -12.31 -18.25
N PRO A 491 -18.53 -11.13 -18.00
CA PRO A 491 -17.94 -10.11 -17.16
C PRO A 491 -17.71 -10.59 -15.71
N PHE A 492 -18.61 -11.42 -15.15
CA PHE A 492 -18.40 -11.99 -13.82
C PHE A 492 -17.16 -12.89 -13.79
N PHE A 493 -17.02 -13.76 -14.76
CA PHE A 493 -15.86 -14.65 -14.87
C PHE A 493 -14.57 -13.84 -15.10
N THR A 494 -14.63 -12.79 -15.91
CA THR A 494 -13.50 -11.87 -16.10
C THR A 494 -13.11 -11.19 -14.80
N LEU A 495 -14.06 -10.68 -14.03
CA LEU A 495 -13.79 -10.03 -12.73
C LEU A 495 -13.14 -10.99 -11.71
N ILE A 496 -13.49 -12.28 -11.75
CA ILE A 496 -12.92 -13.31 -10.86
C ILE A 496 -11.52 -13.73 -11.31
N LEU A 497 -11.32 -13.92 -12.62
CA LEU A 497 -10.04 -14.40 -13.16
C LEU A 497 -9.00 -13.29 -13.34
N PHE A 498 -9.43 -12.07 -13.58
CA PHE A 498 -8.53 -10.94 -13.85
C PHE A 498 -7.52 -10.71 -12.71
N PRO A 499 -7.91 -10.68 -11.41
CA PRO A 499 -6.96 -10.55 -10.33
C PRO A 499 -5.94 -11.68 -10.31
N LEU A 500 -6.38 -12.93 -10.43
CA LEU A 500 -5.49 -14.10 -10.39
C LEU A 500 -4.51 -14.10 -11.59
N SER A 501 -4.99 -13.79 -12.80
CA SER A 501 -4.13 -13.71 -13.97
C SER A 501 -3.14 -12.54 -13.90
N THR A 502 -3.57 -11.39 -13.40
CA THR A 502 -2.67 -10.24 -13.15
C THR A 502 -1.63 -10.55 -12.09
N ASP A 503 -2.00 -11.24 -11.02
CA ASP A 503 -1.08 -11.64 -9.95
C ASP A 503 -0.04 -12.65 -10.48
N ILE A 504 -0.45 -13.62 -11.32
CA ILE A 504 0.46 -14.57 -11.95
C ILE A 504 1.43 -13.84 -12.91
N ILE A 505 0.92 -12.94 -13.77
CA ILE A 505 1.73 -12.17 -14.70
C ILE A 505 2.67 -11.24 -13.91
N HIS A 506 2.16 -10.56 -12.89
CA HIS A 506 2.93 -9.66 -12.05
C HIS A 506 4.04 -10.42 -11.29
N SER A 507 3.72 -11.58 -10.71
CA SER A 507 4.69 -12.43 -10.03
C SER A 507 5.76 -12.98 -10.98
N SER A 508 5.41 -13.39 -12.20
CA SER A 508 6.34 -14.03 -13.13
C SER A 508 7.16 -13.05 -13.98
N TYR A 509 6.58 -11.91 -14.40
CA TYR A 509 7.24 -10.94 -15.27
C TYR A 509 7.71 -9.67 -14.57
N PHE A 510 6.93 -9.16 -13.63
CA PHE A 510 7.22 -7.88 -13.00
C PHE A 510 8.33 -7.98 -11.95
N CYS A 511 8.48 -9.14 -11.29
CA CYS A 511 9.64 -9.38 -10.41
C CYS A 511 10.97 -9.22 -11.15
N LEU A 512 11.06 -9.68 -12.40
CA LEU A 512 12.27 -9.50 -13.22
C LEU A 512 12.55 -8.02 -13.56
N THR A 513 11.52 -7.17 -13.60
CA THR A 513 11.66 -5.74 -13.87
C THR A 513 11.87 -4.91 -12.60
N LEU A 514 11.40 -5.38 -11.44
CA LEU A 514 11.61 -4.74 -10.13
C LEU A 514 13.09 -4.69 -9.74
N PHE A 515 13.89 -5.63 -10.21
CA PHE A 515 15.33 -5.72 -9.95
C PHE A 515 16.22 -5.03 -11.00
N ARG A 516 15.61 -4.35 -11.98
CA ARG A 516 16.36 -3.52 -12.95
C ARG A 516 16.11 -2.05 -12.66
N SER A 517 17.05 -1.39 -12.01
CA SER A 517 17.03 0.08 -11.91
C SER A 517 17.11 0.68 -13.32
N ARG A 518 16.07 1.43 -13.71
CA ARG A 518 16.03 2.16 -14.99
C ARG A 518 16.64 3.55 -14.93
N LYS A 519 16.98 4.05 -13.76
CA LYS A 519 17.58 5.39 -13.55
C LYS A 519 18.63 5.32 -12.45
N ARG A 520 19.77 5.95 -12.66
CA ARG A 520 20.72 6.23 -11.58
C ARG A 520 20.03 7.17 -10.58
N LEU A 521 19.88 6.70 -9.35
CA LEU A 521 19.14 7.39 -8.29
C LEU A 521 20.05 8.16 -7.35
N LEU A 522 21.33 7.76 -7.30
CA LEU A 522 22.36 8.38 -6.45
C LEU A 522 23.24 9.39 -7.19
N CYS A 523 23.04 9.56 -8.50
CA CYS A 523 23.73 10.60 -9.29
C CYS A 523 22.88 11.84 -9.49
#